data_c1fb60b91a159aa4bb13642b787ed18a
#
_entry.id   c1fb60b91a159aa4bb13642b787ed18a
#
_cell.length_a   1.000
_cell.length_b   1.000
_cell.length_c   1.000
_cell.angle_alpha   90.00
_cell.angle_beta   90.00
_cell.angle_gamma   90.00
#
_symmetry.space_group_name_H-M   'P 1'
#
loop_
_entity.id
_entity.type
_entity.pdbx_description
1 polymer ?
#
loop_
_entity_poly.entity_id
_entity_poly.type
_entity_poly.pdbx_seq_one_letter_code
_entity_poly.pdbx_strand_id
1 'polypeptide(L)'
;MQQCLARRCSVAAAASVLGVSTPVGPSSSGSSVAVPFMCHHRAGLLRSTPVRLAMNLHASDLSTPDRATVNSANKKEFKTALCNELVNKITAQGYYPMSQFVKDCLTHPQYGYYAAKKNVIGSEKADFITAAEIPFFGDVLAAWVMDAWQKMGTPRVLHLVEMGPGRGTLMRTMLKQIQYSNPHLLHFLQIHLVEVGAARREEQKRALAEFQTAQGKIKWWMDLESLPFSLEPTVFIANEYFDALPVAQFRYTERGWVETCVEVDTDPGTEAHFRLVHAPSGSMSAYLIPDDIRTKGKKGDCVEVNTVGMQTMETLMKKMIDCQKAACLLIDYGKDDHMHSTLRGIRGHRFVDPLLSPGEVDLSCWVSFRQLRWALERLEVARRHLKWFPVMTQHDFLLENGIDIRLAHVIKDEETKAAMKVLQNYRRLMDKEEMGDSYKVFAFQTRNFPNVSPFFAEMPLPPLPQRDGR
;
A
#
# COMPACT_ATOMS: atom_id res chain seq x y z
N MET A 1 8.46 -30.72 -5.59
CA MET A 1 7.71 -31.43 -4.53
C MET A 1 8.58 -31.81 -3.32
N GLN A 2 9.81 -32.31 -3.47
CA GLN A 2 10.69 -32.61 -2.35
C GLN A 2 11.21 -31.39 -1.56
N GLN A 3 11.34 -30.21 -2.17
CA GLN A 3 11.75 -28.97 -1.48
C GLN A 3 10.64 -28.34 -0.61
N CYS A 4 9.38 -28.63 -0.89
CA CYS A 4 8.24 -28.13 -0.10
C CYS A 4 8.07 -28.87 1.24
N LEU A 5 8.47 -30.13 1.31
CA LEU A 5 8.42 -30.94 2.53
C LEU A 5 9.52 -30.58 3.56
N ALA A 6 10.69 -30.14 3.08
CA ALA A 6 11.78 -29.70 3.96
C ALA A 6 11.48 -28.38 4.68
N ARG A 7 10.66 -27.52 4.07
CA ARG A 7 10.29 -26.21 4.64
C ARG A 7 9.27 -26.27 5.79
N ARG A 8 8.44 -27.33 5.84
CA ARG A 8 7.47 -27.53 6.95
C ARG A 8 8.10 -27.96 8.27
N CYS A 9 9.30 -28.50 8.25
CA CYS A 9 10.00 -28.94 9.47
C CYS A 9 10.68 -27.81 10.26
N SER A 10 11.01 -26.67 9.63
CA SER A 10 11.75 -25.59 10.32
C SER A 10 10.87 -24.76 11.27
N VAL A 11 9.58 -24.57 10.93
CA VAL A 11 8.64 -23.81 11.79
C VAL A 11 8.30 -24.58 13.07
N ALA A 12 8.22 -25.92 12.98
CA ALA A 12 7.98 -26.78 14.16
C ALA A 12 9.17 -26.78 15.14
N ALA A 13 10.39 -26.66 14.64
CA ALA A 13 11.60 -26.61 15.48
C ALA A 13 11.72 -25.27 16.25
N ALA A 14 11.28 -24.15 15.65
CA ALA A 14 11.30 -22.85 16.33
C ALA A 14 10.27 -22.78 17.48
N ALA A 15 9.11 -23.43 17.32
CA ALA A 15 8.08 -23.48 18.35
C ALA A 15 8.48 -24.35 19.57
N SER A 16 9.31 -25.36 19.38
CA SER A 16 9.77 -26.24 20.47
C SER A 16 10.79 -25.58 21.40
N VAL A 17 11.51 -24.57 20.94
CA VAL A 17 12.50 -23.83 21.76
C VAL A 17 11.82 -22.87 22.74
N LEU A 18 10.57 -22.45 22.46
CA LEU A 18 9.84 -21.49 23.29
C LEU A 18 8.79 -22.14 24.21
N GLY A 19 8.71 -23.46 24.29
CA GLY A 19 7.80 -24.15 25.20
C GLY A 19 6.31 -23.99 24.88
N VAL A 20 5.96 -23.56 23.68
CA VAL A 20 4.58 -23.39 23.24
C VAL A 20 4.12 -24.66 22.55
N SER A 21 3.33 -25.47 23.25
CA SER A 21 2.69 -26.66 22.70
C SER A 21 1.62 -26.26 21.67
N THR A 22 1.80 -26.71 20.44
CA THR A 22 0.75 -26.64 19.42
C THR A 22 -0.21 -27.80 19.62
N PRO A 23 -1.54 -27.60 19.54
CA PRO A 23 -2.49 -28.70 19.58
C PRO A 23 -2.41 -29.48 18.26
N VAL A 24 -1.99 -30.73 18.36
CA VAL A 24 -2.10 -31.73 17.27
C VAL A 24 -3.52 -32.23 17.26
N GLY A 25 -4.22 -32.07 16.15
CA GLY A 25 -5.58 -32.57 15.95
C GLY A 25 -5.59 -34.10 15.87
N PRO A 26 -6.62 -34.74 16.41
CA PRO A 26 -6.69 -36.21 16.46
C PRO A 26 -7.25 -36.79 15.17
N SER A 27 -6.65 -37.90 14.77
CA SER A 27 -7.19 -38.85 13.80
C SER A 27 -8.37 -39.62 14.40
N SER A 28 -9.35 -39.90 13.57
CA SER A 28 -10.64 -40.55 13.82
C SER A 28 -10.54 -41.95 14.42
N SER A 29 -11.36 -42.28 15.41
CA SER A 29 -12.37 -43.37 15.40
C SER A 29 -12.91 -43.67 16.81
N GLY A 30 -14.22 -43.88 16.95
CA GLY A 30 -14.86 -44.74 17.94
C GLY A 30 -15.65 -44.07 19.10
N SER A 31 -16.92 -44.01 18.88
CA SER A 31 -18.13 -44.13 19.74
C SER A 31 -18.02 -44.04 21.30
N SER A 32 -18.97 -43.24 21.79
CA SER A 32 -19.96 -43.40 22.88
C SER A 32 -19.70 -42.84 24.29
N VAL A 33 -20.78 -42.21 24.76
CA VAL A 33 -21.32 -42.01 26.11
C VAL A 33 -20.91 -40.74 26.88
N ALA A 34 -21.92 -39.93 27.09
CA ALA A 34 -21.96 -38.74 27.93
C ALA A 34 -22.05 -39.05 29.42
N VAL A 35 -21.45 -38.21 30.29
CA VAL A 35 -22.00 -37.81 31.62
C VAL A 35 -21.34 -36.48 32.06
N PRO A 36 -22.05 -35.56 32.71
CA PRO A 36 -21.53 -34.22 33.03
C PRO A 36 -20.95 -34.15 34.46
N PHE A 37 -19.88 -33.32 34.62
CA PHE A 37 -19.48 -32.87 35.96
C PHE A 37 -19.27 -31.35 35.98
N MET A 38 -20.08 -30.67 36.78
CA MET A 38 -19.87 -29.29 37.24
C MET A 38 -18.70 -29.25 38.22
N CYS A 39 -17.80 -28.30 38.07
CA CYS A 39 -17.03 -27.81 39.22
C CYS A 39 -16.72 -26.32 39.04
N HIS A 40 -17.21 -25.52 39.97
CA HIS A 40 -16.95 -24.10 40.15
C HIS A 40 -15.53 -23.90 40.69
N HIS A 41 -14.69 -23.06 40.02
CA HIS A 41 -13.66 -22.31 40.72
C HIS A 41 -13.54 -20.91 40.13
N ARG A 42 -13.78 -19.91 40.98
CA ARG A 42 -13.49 -18.50 40.75
C ARG A 42 -11.98 -18.31 40.69
N ALA A 43 -11.44 -17.80 39.60
CA ALA A 43 -10.13 -17.14 39.54
C ALA A 43 -10.31 -15.83 38.82
N GLY A 44 -9.94 -14.73 39.49
CA GLY A 44 -10.03 -13.38 38.96
C GLY A 44 -9.09 -13.18 37.76
N LEU A 45 -9.67 -12.91 36.61
CA LEU A 45 -8.94 -12.54 35.42
C LEU A 45 -8.83 -11.02 35.35
N LEU A 46 -7.60 -10.54 35.52
CA LEU A 46 -7.19 -9.23 35.03
C LEU A 46 -7.47 -9.18 33.51
N ARG A 47 -8.47 -8.41 33.14
CA ARG A 47 -8.78 -8.13 31.73
C ARG A 47 -7.71 -7.22 31.17
N SER A 48 -6.68 -7.77 30.56
CA SER A 48 -5.93 -7.07 29.52
C SER A 48 -6.81 -7.09 28.27
N THR A 49 -7.42 -5.96 27.93
CA THR A 49 -8.08 -5.74 26.65
C THR A 49 -7.00 -5.82 25.56
N PRO A 50 -7.06 -6.80 24.63
CA PRO A 50 -6.25 -6.71 23.43
C PRO A 50 -6.77 -5.52 22.62
N VAL A 51 -5.92 -4.56 22.35
CA VAL A 51 -6.18 -3.53 21.32
C VAL A 51 -6.21 -4.30 19.99
N ARG A 52 -7.41 -4.73 19.61
CA ARG A 52 -7.67 -5.26 18.27
C ARG A 52 -7.61 -4.09 17.30
N LEU A 53 -6.46 -3.83 16.74
CA LEU A 53 -6.31 -3.05 15.51
C LEU A 53 -6.21 -4.03 14.34
N ALA A 54 -7.22 -4.88 14.21
CA ALA A 54 -7.40 -5.68 13.02
C ALA A 54 -8.08 -4.79 11.97
N MET A 55 -7.42 -4.60 10.84
CA MET A 55 -8.09 -4.10 9.63
C MET A 55 -8.98 -5.21 9.04
N ASN A 56 -9.85 -5.81 9.86
CA ASN A 56 -10.87 -6.75 9.40
C ASN A 56 -12.08 -5.96 8.93
N LEU A 57 -12.05 -5.48 7.70
CA LEU A 57 -13.24 -4.94 7.06
C LEU A 57 -13.77 -5.97 6.06
N HIS A 58 -14.77 -6.74 6.50
CA HIS A 58 -15.68 -7.36 5.55
C HIS A 58 -16.33 -6.28 4.68
N ALA A 59 -16.57 -6.58 3.42
CA ALA A 59 -17.22 -5.67 2.48
C ALA A 59 -18.63 -5.19 2.93
N SER A 60 -19.20 -5.79 3.98
CA SER A 60 -20.45 -5.40 4.63
C SER A 60 -20.34 -4.21 5.59
N ASP A 61 -19.12 -3.86 6.03
CA ASP A 61 -18.92 -2.75 7.00
C ASP A 61 -18.62 -1.40 6.33
N LEU A 62 -18.81 -1.33 5.02
CA LEU A 62 -18.63 -0.11 4.21
C LEU A 62 -19.82 0.86 4.30
N SER A 63 -20.58 0.86 5.40
CA SER A 63 -21.41 1.99 5.74
C SER A 63 -20.48 3.14 6.16
N THR A 64 -20.54 4.26 5.47
CA THR A 64 -20.00 5.54 5.97
C THR A 64 -20.41 5.67 7.43
N PRO A 65 -19.47 5.97 8.36
CA PRO A 65 -19.82 6.17 9.76
C PRO A 65 -20.97 7.18 9.84
N ASP A 66 -22.02 6.77 10.53
CA ASP A 66 -23.20 7.59 10.73
C ASP A 66 -22.76 8.95 11.27
N ARG A 67 -23.09 10.04 10.57
CA ARG A 67 -22.79 11.42 10.98
C ARG A 67 -23.25 11.73 12.41
N ALA A 68 -24.18 10.94 12.93
CA ALA A 68 -24.76 11.09 14.26
C ALA A 68 -23.84 10.74 15.43
N THR A 69 -22.74 9.98 15.23
CA THR A 69 -21.85 9.53 16.30
C THR A 69 -20.66 10.45 16.58
N VAL A 70 -20.47 11.50 15.77
CA VAL A 70 -19.40 12.51 15.98
C VAL A 70 -19.94 13.69 16.80
N ASN A 71 -20.66 13.39 17.88
CA ASN A 71 -21.24 14.45 18.72
C ASN A 71 -20.26 15.00 19.74
N SER A 72 -20.16 16.33 19.75
CA SER A 72 -19.98 17.25 20.88
C SER A 72 -18.58 17.50 21.47
N ALA A 73 -17.49 16.97 20.96
CA ALA A 73 -16.17 17.32 21.47
C ALA A 73 -15.43 18.27 20.52
N ASN A 74 -15.42 19.54 20.84
CA ASN A 74 -14.55 20.60 20.32
C ASN A 74 -14.81 21.18 18.92
N LYS A 75 -15.61 22.23 18.86
CA LYS A 75 -15.74 23.16 17.70
C LYS A 75 -14.41 23.68 17.11
N LYS A 76 -13.27 23.49 17.76
CA LYS A 76 -11.94 23.89 17.29
C LYS A 76 -11.29 22.89 16.33
N GLU A 77 -11.63 21.62 16.38
CA GLU A 77 -11.00 20.58 15.55
C GLU A 77 -11.38 20.65 14.07
N PHE A 78 -12.49 21.26 13.73
CA PHE A 78 -13.00 21.33 12.35
C PHE A 78 -12.48 22.55 11.55
N LYS A 79 -11.74 23.47 12.14
CA LYS A 79 -11.22 24.68 11.46
C LYS A 79 -9.71 24.61 11.28
N THR A 80 -9.26 23.86 10.28
CA THR A 80 -7.85 23.89 9.89
C THR A 80 -7.58 25.06 8.93
N ALA A 81 -6.31 25.47 8.81
CA ALA A 81 -5.92 26.53 7.86
C ALA A 81 -6.30 26.17 6.42
N LEU A 82 -6.13 24.87 6.03
CA LEU A 82 -6.52 24.38 4.72
C LEU A 82 -8.04 24.41 4.51
N CYS A 83 -8.84 24.22 5.56
CA CYS A 83 -10.31 24.30 5.46
C CYS A 83 -10.76 25.64 4.89
N ASN A 84 -10.22 26.77 5.39
CA ASN A 84 -10.59 28.11 4.90
C ASN A 84 -10.22 28.30 3.43
N GLU A 85 -9.06 27.79 3.01
CA GLU A 85 -8.64 27.87 1.62
C GLU A 85 -9.53 27.04 0.70
N LEU A 86 -9.90 25.81 1.13
CA LEU A 86 -10.82 24.94 0.40
C LEU A 86 -12.23 25.55 0.30
N VAL A 87 -12.74 26.13 1.39
CA VAL A 87 -14.03 26.85 1.35
C VAL A 87 -14.03 27.93 0.28
N ASN A 88 -12.97 28.75 0.19
CA ASN A 88 -12.85 29.78 -0.83
C ASN A 88 -12.80 29.20 -2.25
N LYS A 89 -11.98 28.16 -2.47
CA LYS A 89 -11.88 27.47 -3.77
C LYS A 89 -13.22 26.87 -4.20
N ILE A 90 -13.88 26.16 -3.29
CA ILE A 90 -15.15 25.46 -3.58
C ILE A 90 -16.28 26.47 -3.81
N THR A 91 -16.35 27.54 -3.00
CA THR A 91 -17.35 28.59 -3.19
C THR A 91 -17.21 29.28 -4.55
N ALA A 92 -15.97 29.52 -5.00
CA ALA A 92 -15.72 30.14 -6.30
C ALA A 92 -16.09 29.22 -7.49
N GLN A 93 -15.98 27.89 -7.32
CA GLN A 93 -16.23 26.89 -8.38
C GLN A 93 -17.63 26.26 -8.31
N GLY A 94 -18.32 26.40 -7.17
CA GLY A 94 -19.63 25.78 -6.88
C GLY A 94 -19.52 24.32 -6.39
N TYR A 95 -18.59 23.54 -6.90
CA TYR A 95 -18.28 22.16 -6.46
C TYR A 95 -16.83 21.82 -6.78
N TYR A 96 -16.30 20.78 -6.12
CA TYR A 96 -14.89 20.42 -6.22
C TYR A 96 -14.75 18.89 -6.37
N PRO A 97 -14.09 18.38 -7.41
CA PRO A 97 -13.90 16.93 -7.55
C PRO A 97 -13.29 16.31 -6.29
N MET A 98 -13.79 15.15 -5.87
CA MET A 98 -13.28 14.43 -4.70
C MET A 98 -11.77 14.18 -4.82
N SER A 99 -11.31 13.80 -5.99
CA SER A 99 -9.88 13.58 -6.25
C SER A 99 -9.02 14.81 -5.99
N GLN A 100 -9.53 16.01 -6.36
CA GLN A 100 -8.80 17.26 -6.12
C GLN A 100 -8.83 17.65 -4.64
N PHE A 101 -9.94 17.40 -3.95
CA PHE A 101 -10.03 17.59 -2.49
C PHE A 101 -9.04 16.72 -1.75
N VAL A 102 -8.97 15.42 -2.07
CA VAL A 102 -7.99 14.47 -1.48
C VAL A 102 -6.56 14.94 -1.75
N LYS A 103 -6.27 15.34 -3.01
CA LYS A 103 -4.95 15.87 -3.37
C LYS A 103 -4.56 17.06 -2.50
N ASP A 104 -5.44 18.05 -2.36
CA ASP A 104 -5.13 19.22 -1.55
C ASP A 104 -4.97 18.86 -0.08
N CYS A 105 -5.81 17.97 0.47
CA CYS A 105 -5.68 17.51 1.86
C CYS A 105 -4.36 16.83 2.15
N LEU A 106 -3.84 16.03 1.22
CA LEU A 106 -2.61 15.26 1.42
C LEU A 106 -1.36 16.05 1.05
N THR A 107 -1.37 16.77 -0.08
CA THR A 107 -0.14 17.29 -0.71
C THR A 107 -0.08 18.82 -0.83
N HIS A 108 -1.03 19.57 -0.23
CA HIS A 108 -0.94 21.02 -0.23
C HIS A 108 0.41 21.49 0.36
N PRO A 109 1.16 22.37 -0.33
CA PRO A 109 2.57 22.68 0.03
C PRO A 109 2.79 23.15 1.46
N GLN A 110 1.82 23.85 2.04
CA GLN A 110 1.93 24.43 3.37
C GLN A 110 1.07 23.71 4.43
N TYR A 111 -0.13 23.24 4.04
CA TYR A 111 -1.15 22.76 4.97
C TYR A 111 -1.53 21.30 4.72
N GLY A 112 -0.97 20.63 3.71
CA GLY A 112 -1.26 19.24 3.42
C GLY A 112 -0.68 18.31 4.48
N TYR A 113 -1.33 17.18 4.68
CA TYR A 113 -0.99 16.19 5.71
C TYR A 113 0.49 15.80 5.68
N TYR A 114 1.03 15.49 4.50
CA TYR A 114 2.45 15.11 4.35
C TYR A 114 3.42 16.27 4.41
N ALA A 115 2.95 17.52 4.19
CA ALA A 115 3.79 18.72 4.26
C ALA A 115 3.86 19.32 5.67
N ALA A 116 2.72 19.36 6.37
CA ALA A 116 2.58 20.10 7.64
C ALA A 116 2.96 19.30 8.88
N LYS A 117 2.73 17.98 8.88
CA LYS A 117 2.94 17.15 10.07
C LYS A 117 4.35 16.54 10.13
N LYS A 118 4.98 16.68 11.28
CA LYS A 118 6.16 15.91 11.68
C LYS A 118 5.68 14.64 12.41
N ASN A 119 6.31 13.48 12.14
CA ASN A 119 6.05 12.20 12.83
C ASN A 119 4.70 11.52 12.56
N VAL A 120 4.18 11.57 11.35
CA VAL A 120 2.90 10.91 10.98
C VAL A 120 3.03 9.41 10.69
N ILE A 121 4.23 8.90 10.43
CA ILE A 121 4.48 7.50 10.06
C ILE A 121 5.44 6.84 11.06
N GLY A 122 5.13 5.60 11.48
CA GLY A 122 6.11 4.68 12.10
C GLY A 122 6.58 5.00 13.53
N SER A 123 5.86 5.78 14.32
CA SER A 123 6.10 5.95 15.75
C SER A 123 4.89 5.49 16.57
N GLU A 124 5.05 5.21 17.86
CA GLU A 124 3.91 4.92 18.76
C GLU A 124 2.87 6.06 18.81
N LYS A 125 3.28 7.26 18.35
CA LYS A 125 2.42 8.45 18.22
C LYS A 125 1.98 8.72 16.78
N ALA A 126 2.31 7.85 15.83
CA ALA A 126 1.90 7.97 14.43
C ALA A 126 0.44 7.59 14.25
N ASP A 127 -0.18 8.09 13.19
CA ASP A 127 -1.56 7.77 12.87
C ASP A 127 -1.71 6.31 12.40
N PHE A 128 -0.62 5.68 11.88
CA PHE A 128 -0.59 4.28 11.43
C PHE A 128 0.82 3.68 11.44
N ILE A 129 0.92 2.34 11.38
CA ILE A 129 2.17 1.59 11.25
C ILE A 129 2.19 0.95 9.86
N THR A 130 3.25 1.22 9.11
CA THR A 130 3.47 0.64 7.78
C THR A 130 4.29 -0.64 7.85
N ALA A 131 4.21 -1.49 6.82
CA ALA A 131 5.06 -2.67 6.68
C ALA A 131 6.56 -2.30 6.68
N ALA A 132 6.90 -1.13 6.12
CA ALA A 132 8.26 -0.59 6.05
C ALA A 132 8.94 -0.42 7.41
N GLU A 133 8.17 -0.22 8.48
CA GLU A 133 8.69 -0.06 9.84
C GLU A 133 8.93 -1.40 10.56
N ILE A 134 8.53 -2.52 9.97
CA ILE A 134 8.74 -3.86 10.53
C ILE A 134 10.12 -4.38 10.09
N PRO A 135 11.01 -4.72 11.02
CA PRO A 135 12.44 -4.92 10.75
C PRO A 135 12.76 -5.84 9.57
N PHE A 136 12.18 -7.03 9.49
CA PHE A 136 12.56 -8.02 8.47
C PHE A 136 11.79 -7.90 7.14
N PHE A 137 10.84 -6.96 7.01
CA PHE A 137 10.17 -6.69 5.75
C PHE A 137 11.16 -6.16 4.70
N GLY A 138 11.98 -5.18 5.07
CA GLY A 138 13.01 -4.64 4.18
C GLY A 138 14.08 -5.67 3.80
N ASP A 139 14.38 -6.63 4.69
CA ASP A 139 15.33 -7.72 4.39
C ASP A 139 14.81 -8.63 3.28
N VAL A 140 13.50 -8.91 3.27
CA VAL A 140 12.86 -9.70 2.21
C VAL A 140 12.90 -8.94 0.88
N LEU A 141 12.60 -7.65 0.89
CA LEU A 141 12.68 -6.84 -0.33
C LEU A 141 14.11 -6.71 -0.84
N ALA A 142 15.10 -6.62 0.06
CA ALA A 142 16.51 -6.65 -0.33
C ALA A 142 16.89 -7.96 -1.05
N ALA A 143 16.37 -9.10 -0.58
CA ALA A 143 16.57 -10.39 -1.26
C ALA A 143 15.95 -10.38 -2.66
N TRP A 144 14.77 -9.81 -2.83
CA TRP A 144 14.13 -9.65 -4.13
C TRP A 144 14.95 -8.75 -5.08
N VAL A 145 15.50 -7.64 -4.58
CA VAL A 145 16.39 -6.76 -5.35
C VAL A 145 17.67 -7.50 -5.77
N MET A 146 18.25 -8.31 -4.87
CA MET A 146 19.43 -9.11 -5.18
C MET A 146 19.15 -10.18 -6.25
N ASP A 147 17.99 -10.84 -6.20
CA ASP A 147 17.57 -11.79 -7.25
C ASP A 147 17.36 -11.07 -8.59
N ALA A 148 16.71 -9.90 -8.59
CA ALA A 148 16.54 -9.08 -9.77
C ALA A 148 17.89 -8.71 -10.40
N TRP A 149 18.85 -8.25 -9.60
CA TRP A 149 20.19 -7.93 -10.05
C TRP A 149 20.90 -9.14 -10.69
N GLN A 150 20.80 -10.31 -10.07
CA GLN A 150 21.35 -11.56 -10.62
C GLN A 150 20.70 -11.94 -11.94
N LYS A 151 19.36 -11.90 -12.03
CA LYS A 151 18.60 -12.18 -13.25
C LYS A 151 18.89 -11.18 -14.39
N MET A 152 19.21 -9.94 -14.05
CA MET A 152 19.65 -8.93 -15.00
C MET A 152 21.08 -9.14 -15.51
N GLY A 153 21.83 -10.12 -14.95
CA GLY A 153 23.19 -10.45 -15.35
C GLY A 153 24.28 -9.71 -14.59
N THR A 154 24.01 -9.38 -13.34
CA THR A 154 24.95 -8.71 -12.41
C THR A 154 25.59 -7.42 -12.97
N PRO A 155 24.77 -6.46 -13.42
CA PRO A 155 25.30 -5.23 -14.01
C PRO A 155 26.16 -4.43 -13.01
N ARG A 156 27.18 -3.72 -13.51
CA ARG A 156 28.05 -2.86 -12.70
C ARG A 156 27.41 -1.52 -12.30
N VAL A 157 26.25 -1.20 -12.86
CA VAL A 157 25.41 -0.09 -12.44
C VAL A 157 23.99 -0.63 -12.35
N LEU A 158 23.37 -0.47 -11.19
CA LEU A 158 21.95 -0.77 -10.97
C LEU A 158 21.29 0.43 -10.29
N HIS A 159 20.28 0.98 -10.94
CA HIS A 159 19.45 2.00 -10.33
C HIS A 159 18.39 1.33 -9.44
N LEU A 160 18.31 1.74 -8.18
CA LEU A 160 17.26 1.35 -7.24
C LEU A 160 16.39 2.58 -6.93
N VAL A 161 15.15 2.53 -7.37
CA VAL A 161 14.19 3.62 -7.24
C VAL A 161 13.12 3.24 -6.22
N GLU A 162 12.95 4.03 -5.18
CA GLU A 162 11.83 3.91 -4.24
C GLU A 162 10.88 5.09 -4.42
N MET A 163 9.59 4.78 -4.64
CA MET A 163 8.51 5.73 -4.78
C MET A 163 7.78 5.86 -3.43
N GLY A 164 7.69 7.07 -2.89
CA GLY A 164 7.08 7.29 -1.58
C GLY A 164 7.86 6.68 -0.41
N PRO A 165 9.15 6.98 -0.22
CA PRO A 165 10.01 6.29 0.77
C PRO A 165 9.67 6.63 2.23
N GLY A 166 8.62 7.41 2.49
CA GLY A 166 8.21 7.81 3.83
C GLY A 166 9.36 8.41 4.64
N ARG A 167 9.78 7.76 5.72
CA ARG A 167 10.92 8.18 6.55
C ARG A 167 12.28 7.69 6.02
N GLY A 168 12.28 6.88 4.96
CA GLY A 168 13.47 6.22 4.42
C GLY A 168 13.85 4.92 5.15
N THR A 169 12.96 4.41 6.00
CA THR A 169 13.22 3.20 6.82
C THR A 169 13.38 1.98 5.93
N LEU A 170 12.51 1.79 4.94
CA LEU A 170 12.56 0.65 4.03
C LEU A 170 13.87 0.63 3.25
N MET A 171 14.22 1.72 2.58
CA MET A 171 15.48 1.83 1.85
C MET A 171 16.69 1.57 2.75
N ARG A 172 16.69 2.15 3.96
CA ARG A 172 17.78 1.94 4.93
C ARG A 172 17.93 0.46 5.30
N THR A 173 16.82 -0.23 5.57
CA THR A 173 16.83 -1.65 5.92
C THR A 173 17.30 -2.50 4.75
N MET A 174 16.80 -2.24 3.54
CA MET A 174 17.27 -2.92 2.33
C MET A 174 18.77 -2.74 2.12
N LEU A 175 19.29 -1.52 2.23
CA LEU A 175 20.71 -1.24 2.04
C LEU A 175 21.60 -1.92 3.08
N LYS A 176 21.18 -1.97 4.35
CA LYS A 176 21.87 -2.75 5.39
C LYS A 176 21.92 -4.23 5.09
N GLN A 177 20.80 -4.80 4.67
CA GLN A 177 20.74 -6.20 4.29
C GLN A 177 21.60 -6.50 3.06
N ILE A 178 21.60 -5.62 2.04
CA ILE A 178 22.48 -5.74 0.88
C ILE A 178 23.95 -5.63 1.28
N GLN A 179 24.30 -4.69 2.16
CA GLN A 179 25.65 -4.53 2.69
C GLN A 179 26.16 -5.78 3.39
N TYR A 180 25.27 -6.43 4.16
CA TYR A 180 25.59 -7.65 4.88
C TYR A 180 25.74 -8.87 3.94
N SER A 181 24.76 -9.05 3.02
CA SER A 181 24.66 -10.29 2.21
C SER A 181 25.42 -10.21 0.90
N ASN A 182 25.55 -9.03 0.30
CA ASN A 182 26.21 -8.79 -0.98
C ASN A 182 26.83 -7.39 -1.07
N PRO A 183 27.96 -7.13 -0.39
CA PRO A 183 28.59 -5.82 -0.39
C PRO A 183 29.04 -5.36 -1.78
N HIS A 184 29.28 -6.27 -2.72
CA HIS A 184 29.60 -5.91 -4.12
C HIS A 184 28.42 -5.19 -4.79
N LEU A 185 27.21 -5.67 -4.63
CA LEU A 185 26.03 -5.00 -5.17
C LEU A 185 25.91 -3.56 -4.64
N LEU A 186 26.19 -3.37 -3.35
CA LEU A 186 26.11 -2.03 -2.74
C LEU A 186 27.02 -1.02 -3.48
N HIS A 187 28.17 -1.42 -4.02
CA HIS A 187 29.05 -0.54 -4.78
C HIS A 187 28.43 -0.11 -6.13
N PHE A 188 27.60 -0.94 -6.71
CA PHE A 188 27.01 -0.72 -8.03
C PHE A 188 25.66 0.01 -7.99
N LEU A 189 25.06 0.17 -6.80
CA LEU A 189 23.77 0.84 -6.62
C LEU A 189 23.88 2.36 -6.85
N GLN A 190 22.94 2.90 -7.61
CA GLN A 190 22.55 4.29 -7.66
C GLN A 190 21.13 4.40 -7.14
N ILE A 191 20.93 5.17 -6.06
CA ILE A 191 19.67 5.18 -5.30
C ILE A 191 18.90 6.45 -5.64
N HIS A 192 17.62 6.28 -5.96
CA HIS A 192 16.72 7.36 -6.29
C HIS A 192 15.48 7.28 -5.41
N LEU A 193 15.16 8.37 -4.72
CA LEU A 193 13.98 8.50 -3.87
C LEU A 193 13.04 9.51 -4.50
N VAL A 194 11.80 9.08 -4.79
CA VAL A 194 10.76 9.97 -5.33
C VAL A 194 9.88 10.41 -4.17
N GLU A 195 10.04 11.66 -3.75
CA GLU A 195 9.38 12.24 -2.57
C GLU A 195 9.03 13.72 -2.78
N VAL A 196 7.76 14.04 -2.73
CA VAL A 196 7.25 15.41 -2.90
C VAL A 196 7.52 16.30 -1.68
N GLY A 197 7.49 15.73 -0.46
CA GLY A 197 7.59 16.44 0.80
C GLY A 197 9.02 16.91 1.12
N ALA A 198 9.29 18.21 1.14
CA ALA A 198 10.60 18.74 1.47
C ALA A 198 11.08 18.31 2.89
N ALA A 199 10.18 18.34 3.88
CA ALA A 199 10.49 17.91 5.24
C ALA A 199 10.84 16.41 5.32
N ARG A 200 10.15 15.57 4.53
CA ARG A 200 10.42 14.14 4.40
C ARG A 200 11.78 13.88 3.78
N ARG A 201 12.15 14.62 2.72
CA ARG A 201 13.50 14.51 2.13
C ARG A 201 14.61 14.78 3.13
N GLU A 202 14.43 15.76 4.03
CA GLU A 202 15.42 16.03 5.08
C GLU A 202 15.47 14.92 6.15
N GLU A 203 14.35 14.28 6.44
CA GLU A 203 14.30 13.11 7.32
C GLU A 203 15.01 11.91 6.69
N GLN A 204 14.75 11.65 5.40
CA GLN A 204 15.39 10.59 4.60
C GLN A 204 16.91 10.81 4.48
N LYS A 205 17.37 12.05 4.26
CA LYS A 205 18.80 12.37 4.22
C LYS A 205 19.50 11.99 5.52
N ARG A 206 18.85 12.24 6.67
CA ARG A 206 19.39 11.83 7.97
C ARG A 206 19.37 10.32 8.16
N ALA A 207 18.27 9.67 7.79
CA ALA A 207 18.12 8.22 7.93
C ALA A 207 19.12 7.43 7.06
N LEU A 208 19.51 7.98 5.90
CA LEU A 208 20.36 7.32 4.90
C LEU A 208 21.79 7.89 4.86
N ALA A 209 22.16 8.74 5.82
CA ALA A 209 23.45 9.42 5.81
C ALA A 209 24.66 8.45 5.76
N GLU A 210 24.55 7.28 6.38
CA GLU A 210 25.59 6.25 6.40
C GLU A 210 25.88 5.64 4.99
N PHE A 211 24.93 5.75 4.06
CA PHE A 211 25.04 5.23 2.69
C PHE A 211 25.37 6.31 1.65
N GLN A 212 25.35 7.57 2.05
CA GLN A 212 25.69 8.67 1.14
C GLN A 212 27.21 8.76 0.96
N THR A 213 27.66 8.75 -0.29
CA THR A 213 29.07 8.91 -0.63
C THR A 213 29.37 10.33 -1.09
N ALA A 214 30.65 10.70 -1.15
CA ALA A 214 31.09 11.99 -1.69
C ALA A 214 30.65 12.22 -3.14
N GLN A 215 30.41 11.14 -3.90
CA GLN A 215 29.95 11.19 -5.30
C GLN A 215 28.42 11.32 -5.42
N GLY A 216 27.67 11.44 -4.32
CA GLY A 216 26.22 11.62 -4.36
C GLY A 216 25.46 10.40 -4.83
N LYS A 217 25.65 9.27 -4.14
CA LYS A 217 25.05 7.97 -4.50
C LYS A 217 23.51 7.95 -4.36
N ILE A 218 22.96 8.78 -3.46
CA ILE A 218 21.52 8.89 -3.22
C ILE A 218 21.03 10.23 -3.75
N LYS A 219 19.99 10.20 -4.57
CA LYS A 219 19.37 11.37 -5.20
C LYS A 219 17.89 11.41 -4.89
N TRP A 220 17.34 12.62 -4.75
CA TRP A 220 15.94 12.88 -4.49
C TRP A 220 15.27 13.58 -5.67
N TRP A 221 14.04 13.15 -5.99
CA TRP A 221 13.23 13.65 -7.08
C TRP A 221 11.86 14.03 -6.53
N MET A 222 11.22 15.05 -7.09
CA MET A 222 9.89 15.48 -6.61
C MET A 222 8.77 14.58 -7.11
N ASP A 223 8.94 14.00 -8.28
CA ASP A 223 7.98 13.14 -8.95
C ASP A 223 8.74 12.15 -9.86
N LEU A 224 7.99 11.19 -10.39
CA LEU A 224 8.54 10.18 -11.27
C LEU A 224 8.95 10.78 -12.65
N GLU A 225 8.28 11.84 -13.10
CA GLU A 225 8.59 12.54 -14.35
C GLU A 225 9.96 13.17 -14.30
N SER A 226 10.34 13.78 -13.17
CA SER A 226 11.63 14.43 -12.96
C SER A 226 12.79 13.45 -12.83
N LEU A 227 12.51 12.16 -12.56
CA LEU A 227 13.54 11.12 -12.61
C LEU A 227 14.14 11.05 -14.02
N PRO A 228 15.47 11.17 -14.20
CA PRO A 228 16.06 11.16 -15.53
C PRO A 228 15.81 9.81 -16.22
N PHE A 229 15.72 9.84 -17.54
CA PHE A 229 15.77 8.61 -18.33
C PHE A 229 17.15 7.96 -18.18
N SER A 230 17.16 6.64 -18.08
CA SER A 230 18.39 5.86 -17.96
C SER A 230 18.30 4.65 -18.88
N LEU A 231 19.39 4.33 -19.54
CA LEU A 231 19.53 3.07 -20.27
C LEU A 231 20.02 1.93 -19.36
N GLU A 232 20.44 2.26 -18.14
CA GLU A 232 20.98 1.29 -17.20
C GLU A 232 19.89 0.44 -16.56
N PRO A 233 20.20 -0.79 -16.16
CA PRO A 233 19.28 -1.65 -15.44
C PRO A 233 18.69 -0.98 -14.18
N THR A 234 17.38 -1.08 -14.00
CA THR A 234 16.67 -0.36 -12.94
C THR A 234 15.66 -1.24 -12.23
N VAL A 235 15.62 -1.16 -10.91
CA VAL A 235 14.60 -1.76 -10.06
C VAL A 235 13.75 -0.64 -9.43
N PHE A 236 12.45 -0.72 -9.60
CA PHE A 236 11.47 0.20 -9.00
C PHE A 236 10.72 -0.51 -7.88
N ILE A 237 10.56 0.15 -6.75
CA ILE A 237 9.77 -0.30 -5.60
C ILE A 237 8.79 0.80 -5.22
N ALA A 238 7.51 0.45 -5.06
CA ALA A 238 6.48 1.29 -4.48
C ALA A 238 5.76 0.50 -3.38
N ASN A 239 5.99 0.87 -2.14
CA ASN A 239 5.34 0.27 -0.98
C ASN A 239 4.46 1.32 -0.31
N GLU A 240 3.16 1.02 -0.19
CA GLU A 240 2.18 1.96 0.38
C GLU A 240 2.30 3.36 -0.27
N TYR A 241 2.22 3.40 -1.60
CA TYR A 241 2.33 4.60 -2.41
C TYR A 241 1.05 4.93 -3.15
N PHE A 242 0.38 3.90 -3.70
CA PHE A 242 -0.80 4.09 -4.55
C PHE A 242 -2.07 4.36 -3.75
N ASP A 243 -2.14 3.95 -2.49
CA ASP A 243 -3.25 4.19 -1.57
C ASP A 243 -3.42 5.67 -1.20
N ALA A 244 -2.31 6.43 -1.22
CA ALA A 244 -2.28 7.87 -0.98
C ALA A 244 -2.58 8.69 -2.25
N LEU A 245 -2.70 8.06 -3.43
CA LEU A 245 -2.98 8.77 -4.67
C LEU A 245 -4.50 9.08 -4.77
N PRO A 246 -4.85 10.29 -5.24
CA PRO A 246 -6.24 10.71 -5.32
C PRO A 246 -7.07 9.82 -6.25
N VAL A 247 -8.26 9.43 -5.78
CA VAL A 247 -9.26 8.68 -6.56
C VAL A 247 -10.45 9.57 -6.90
N ALA A 248 -10.98 9.41 -8.12
CA ALA A 248 -12.27 9.94 -8.50
C ALA A 248 -13.36 8.91 -8.17
N GLN A 249 -14.43 9.32 -7.53
CA GLN A 249 -15.58 8.47 -7.25
C GLN A 249 -16.71 8.77 -8.21
N PHE A 250 -17.35 7.74 -8.73
CA PHE A 250 -18.51 7.86 -9.62
C PHE A 250 -19.67 7.04 -9.07
N ARG A 251 -20.87 7.60 -9.21
CA ARG A 251 -22.13 6.91 -8.90
C ARG A 251 -23.00 6.83 -10.14
N TYR A 252 -23.61 5.67 -10.36
CA TYR A 252 -24.55 5.49 -11.46
C TYR A 252 -25.94 6.01 -11.05
N THR A 253 -26.42 7.01 -11.77
CA THR A 253 -27.71 7.67 -11.54
C THR A 253 -28.64 7.45 -12.75
N GLU A 254 -29.81 8.05 -12.76
CA GLU A 254 -30.69 8.09 -13.93
C GLU A 254 -30.05 8.81 -15.13
N ARG A 255 -29.04 9.66 -14.88
CA ARG A 255 -28.25 10.35 -15.90
C ARG A 255 -26.99 9.59 -16.33
N GLY A 256 -26.85 8.32 -15.91
CA GLY A 256 -25.63 7.54 -16.07
C GLY A 256 -24.60 7.79 -14.98
N TRP A 257 -23.32 7.57 -15.27
CA TRP A 257 -22.23 7.80 -14.33
C TRP A 257 -22.00 9.29 -14.10
N VAL A 258 -22.09 9.72 -12.85
CA VAL A 258 -21.82 11.10 -12.40
C VAL A 258 -20.73 11.08 -11.34
N GLU A 259 -19.84 12.07 -11.39
CA GLU A 259 -18.73 12.19 -10.45
C GLU A 259 -19.23 12.66 -9.08
N THR A 260 -18.70 12.08 -8.00
CA THR A 260 -18.89 12.57 -6.65
C THR A 260 -17.95 13.72 -6.38
N CYS A 261 -18.50 14.82 -5.93
CA CYS A 261 -17.80 16.07 -5.66
C CYS A 261 -18.00 16.51 -4.21
N VAL A 262 -17.19 17.46 -3.79
CA VAL A 262 -17.31 18.15 -2.50
C VAL A 262 -17.85 19.55 -2.72
N GLU A 263 -18.84 19.96 -1.92
CA GLU A 263 -19.28 21.34 -1.84
C GLU A 263 -19.24 21.85 -0.40
N VAL A 264 -19.34 23.15 -0.22
CA VAL A 264 -19.46 23.77 1.11
C VAL A 264 -20.83 23.45 1.68
N ASP A 265 -20.88 22.91 2.89
CA ASP A 265 -22.12 22.65 3.61
C ASP A 265 -22.62 23.95 4.24
N THR A 266 -23.75 24.43 3.77
CA THR A 266 -24.39 25.67 4.25
C THR A 266 -25.46 25.41 5.30
N ASP A 267 -25.70 24.15 5.69
CA ASP A 267 -26.66 23.82 6.74
C ASP A 267 -26.14 24.30 8.11
N PRO A 268 -26.81 25.23 8.78
CA PRO A 268 -26.38 25.73 10.08
C PRO A 268 -26.48 24.68 11.21
N GLY A 269 -27.20 23.57 10.97
CA GLY A 269 -27.32 22.46 11.91
C GLY A 269 -26.15 21.49 11.87
N THR A 270 -25.26 21.58 10.86
CA THR A 270 -24.11 20.71 10.72
C THR A 270 -22.82 21.42 11.12
N GLU A 271 -21.98 20.74 11.90
CA GLU A 271 -20.63 21.23 12.22
C GLU A 271 -19.63 20.96 11.09
N ALA A 272 -20.02 20.16 10.08
CA ALA A 272 -19.20 19.83 8.93
C ALA A 272 -19.21 20.99 7.92
N HIS A 273 -18.01 21.44 7.49
CA HIS A 273 -17.89 22.49 6.49
C HIS A 273 -18.11 22.00 5.05
N PHE A 274 -18.13 20.69 4.84
CA PHE A 274 -18.17 20.06 3.52
C PHE A 274 -19.19 18.91 3.49
N ARG A 275 -19.78 18.70 2.32
CA ARG A 275 -20.65 17.57 2.04
C ARG A 275 -20.38 17.00 0.65
N LEU A 276 -20.76 15.72 0.45
CA LEU A 276 -20.68 15.07 -0.86
C LEU A 276 -21.91 15.42 -1.71
N VAL A 277 -21.66 15.73 -2.97
CA VAL A 277 -22.69 16.00 -3.98
C VAL A 277 -22.34 15.30 -5.27
N HIS A 278 -23.28 15.23 -6.21
CA HIS A 278 -23.03 14.75 -7.55
C HIS A 278 -22.81 15.92 -8.51
N ALA A 279 -21.82 15.81 -9.39
CA ALA A 279 -21.59 16.77 -10.45
C ALA A 279 -22.88 17.00 -11.27
N PRO A 280 -23.18 18.24 -11.67
CA PRO A 280 -24.41 18.56 -12.40
C PRO A 280 -24.41 17.99 -13.82
N SER A 281 -23.24 17.75 -14.41
CA SER A 281 -23.05 17.18 -15.75
C SER A 281 -22.06 16.02 -15.71
N GLY A 282 -22.01 15.25 -16.80
CA GLY A 282 -21.02 14.19 -16.95
C GLY A 282 -19.59 14.71 -16.87
N SER A 283 -18.72 14.00 -16.16
CA SER A 283 -17.30 14.29 -16.08
C SER A 283 -16.54 13.58 -17.20
N MET A 284 -15.54 14.24 -17.77
CA MET A 284 -14.61 13.58 -18.71
C MET A 284 -13.88 12.40 -18.07
N SER A 285 -13.66 12.45 -16.76
CA SER A 285 -13.07 11.33 -16.01
C SER A 285 -13.94 10.06 -16.04
N ALA A 286 -15.24 10.16 -16.31
CA ALA A 286 -16.11 8.98 -16.45
C ALA A 286 -15.73 8.07 -17.64
N TYR A 287 -15.02 8.59 -18.65
CA TYR A 287 -14.47 7.77 -19.74
C TYR A 287 -13.31 6.86 -19.30
N LEU A 288 -12.73 7.13 -18.12
CA LEU A 288 -11.70 6.29 -17.51
C LEU A 288 -12.28 5.15 -16.66
N ILE A 289 -13.60 5.11 -16.48
CA ILE A 289 -14.27 3.95 -15.87
C ILE A 289 -14.09 2.76 -16.84
N PRO A 290 -13.52 1.63 -16.36
CA PRO A 290 -13.35 0.44 -17.19
C PRO A 290 -14.65 0.01 -17.89
N ASP A 291 -14.57 -0.40 -19.15
CA ASP A 291 -15.72 -0.68 -19.99
C ASP A 291 -16.65 -1.76 -19.43
N ASP A 292 -16.09 -2.76 -18.77
CA ASP A 292 -16.84 -3.84 -18.13
C ASP A 292 -17.75 -3.36 -16.98
N ILE A 293 -17.45 -2.22 -16.36
CA ILE A 293 -18.31 -1.54 -15.38
C ILE A 293 -19.16 -0.47 -16.08
N ARG A 294 -18.51 0.36 -16.92
CA ARG A 294 -19.14 1.53 -17.52
C ARG A 294 -20.40 1.18 -18.30
N THR A 295 -20.36 0.07 -19.03
CA THR A 295 -21.46 -0.41 -19.87
C THR A 295 -22.54 -1.20 -19.13
N LYS A 296 -22.23 -1.70 -17.92
CA LYS A 296 -23.12 -2.56 -17.13
C LYS A 296 -23.65 -1.88 -15.86
N GLY A 297 -23.37 -0.60 -15.67
CA GLY A 297 -23.76 0.16 -14.47
C GLY A 297 -25.27 0.13 -14.24
N LYS A 298 -25.66 -0.02 -12.98
CA LYS A 298 -27.03 0.03 -12.49
C LYS A 298 -27.19 1.17 -11.51
N LYS A 299 -28.39 1.74 -11.41
CA LYS A 299 -28.69 2.81 -10.46
C LYS A 299 -28.27 2.42 -9.04
N GLY A 300 -27.45 3.27 -8.43
CA GLY A 300 -26.87 3.07 -7.11
C GLY A 300 -25.45 2.51 -7.11
N ASP A 301 -24.99 1.92 -8.23
CA ASP A 301 -23.60 1.44 -8.31
C ASP A 301 -22.62 2.61 -8.07
N CYS A 302 -21.52 2.28 -7.43
CA CYS A 302 -20.43 3.20 -7.16
C CYS A 302 -19.11 2.59 -7.67
N VAL A 303 -18.21 3.40 -8.18
CA VAL A 303 -16.85 2.97 -8.54
C VAL A 303 -15.84 4.06 -8.22
N GLU A 304 -14.68 3.65 -7.73
CA GLU A 304 -13.50 4.49 -7.59
C GLU A 304 -12.58 4.27 -8.78
N VAL A 305 -12.09 5.36 -9.35
CA VAL A 305 -11.16 5.34 -10.47
C VAL A 305 -9.89 6.10 -10.07
N ASN A 306 -8.79 5.37 -9.94
CA ASN A 306 -7.49 5.95 -9.61
C ASN A 306 -6.81 6.49 -10.88
N THR A 307 -7.27 7.65 -11.36
CA THR A 307 -6.75 8.29 -12.58
C THR A 307 -5.28 8.65 -12.44
N VAL A 308 -4.88 9.15 -11.28
CA VAL A 308 -3.48 9.52 -10.99
C VAL A 308 -2.61 8.26 -10.94
N GLY A 309 -3.07 7.20 -10.30
CA GLY A 309 -2.35 5.92 -10.28
C GLY A 309 -2.17 5.33 -11.67
N MET A 310 -3.19 5.38 -12.52
CA MET A 310 -3.08 4.92 -13.91
C MET A 310 -2.08 5.76 -14.72
N GLN A 311 -2.06 7.08 -14.54
CA GLN A 311 -1.05 7.96 -15.17
C GLN A 311 0.36 7.65 -14.65
N THR A 312 0.50 7.41 -13.35
CA THR A 312 1.77 6.98 -12.74
C THR A 312 2.26 5.67 -13.37
N MET A 313 1.37 4.69 -13.59
CA MET A 313 1.72 3.43 -14.26
C MET A 313 2.19 3.65 -15.70
N GLU A 314 1.57 4.57 -16.45
CA GLU A 314 2.01 4.92 -17.80
C GLU A 314 3.39 5.60 -17.80
N THR A 315 3.65 6.51 -16.85
CA THR A 315 4.95 7.14 -16.69
C THR A 315 6.02 6.12 -16.31
N LEU A 316 5.71 5.25 -15.36
CA LEU A 316 6.59 4.16 -14.94
C LEU A 316 6.92 3.22 -16.09
N MET A 317 5.91 2.82 -16.87
CA MET A 317 6.11 2.04 -18.10
C MET A 317 7.11 2.70 -19.06
N LYS A 318 6.93 3.99 -19.34
CA LYS A 318 7.85 4.74 -20.24
C LYS A 318 9.28 4.70 -19.72
N LYS A 319 9.47 4.97 -18.39
CA LYS A 319 10.79 4.89 -17.76
C LYS A 319 11.39 3.48 -17.87
N MET A 320 10.59 2.43 -17.66
CA MET A 320 11.06 1.04 -17.73
C MET A 320 11.44 0.60 -19.15
N ILE A 321 10.69 1.04 -20.16
CA ILE A 321 10.98 0.70 -21.56
C ILE A 321 12.30 1.30 -22.02
N ASP A 322 12.66 2.48 -21.52
CA ASP A 322 13.93 3.12 -21.85
C ASP A 322 15.13 2.45 -21.16
N CYS A 323 14.92 1.73 -20.06
CA CYS A 323 15.97 0.96 -19.42
C CYS A 323 16.32 -0.29 -20.24
N GLN A 324 17.59 -0.69 -20.23
CA GLN A 324 18.00 -1.97 -20.83
C GLN A 324 17.25 -3.15 -20.22
N LYS A 325 17.12 -3.15 -18.89
CA LYS A 325 16.37 -4.12 -18.11
C LYS A 325 15.72 -3.40 -16.94
N ALA A 326 14.46 -3.66 -16.70
CA ALA A 326 13.77 -3.07 -15.55
C ALA A 326 12.79 -4.05 -14.90
N ALA A 327 12.75 -4.04 -13.57
CA ALA A 327 11.76 -4.74 -12.77
C ALA A 327 11.06 -3.75 -11.84
N CYS A 328 9.78 -3.97 -11.60
CA CYS A 328 8.97 -3.16 -10.69
C CYS A 328 8.20 -4.04 -9.74
N LEU A 329 8.13 -3.63 -8.48
CA LEU A 329 7.38 -4.26 -7.40
C LEU A 329 6.49 -3.22 -6.73
N LEU A 330 5.18 -3.43 -6.80
CA LEU A 330 4.16 -2.62 -6.12
C LEU A 330 3.59 -3.43 -4.96
N ILE A 331 3.58 -2.87 -3.77
CA ILE A 331 3.03 -3.49 -2.57
C ILE A 331 2.08 -2.48 -1.93
N ASP A 332 0.81 -2.86 -1.79
CA ASP A 332 -0.19 -1.97 -1.23
C ASP A 332 -1.41 -2.76 -0.76
N TYR A 333 -2.23 -2.18 0.10
CA TYR A 333 -3.48 -2.81 0.46
C TYR A 333 -4.57 -2.54 -0.56
N GLY A 334 -5.28 -3.60 -0.94
CA GLY A 334 -6.24 -3.52 -2.03
C GLY A 334 -6.67 -4.88 -2.55
N LYS A 335 -7.19 -4.87 -3.77
CA LYS A 335 -7.67 -6.09 -4.45
C LYS A 335 -7.34 -6.05 -5.93
N ASP A 336 -7.22 -7.22 -6.54
CA ASP A 336 -7.21 -7.35 -8.01
C ASP A 336 -8.64 -7.32 -8.57
N ASP A 337 -9.37 -6.28 -8.18
CA ASP A 337 -10.76 -6.04 -8.56
C ASP A 337 -11.04 -4.53 -8.58
N HIS A 338 -12.26 -4.15 -8.96
CA HIS A 338 -12.71 -2.77 -8.89
C HIS A 338 -13.04 -2.36 -7.45
N MET A 339 -12.69 -1.13 -7.11
CA MET A 339 -13.03 -0.54 -5.80
C MET A 339 -14.29 0.31 -5.95
N HIS A 340 -15.05 0.41 -4.85
CA HIS A 340 -16.34 1.09 -4.88
C HIS A 340 -16.33 2.39 -4.08
N SER A 341 -16.27 2.29 -2.75
CA SER A 341 -16.27 3.45 -1.85
C SER A 341 -15.34 3.13 -0.68
N THR A 342 -14.05 3.28 -0.92
CA THR A 342 -13.02 2.86 0.04
C THR A 342 -12.30 4.02 0.70
N LEU A 343 -12.48 5.26 0.17
CA LEU A 343 -11.88 6.46 0.73
C LEU A 343 -12.28 6.63 2.20
N ARG A 344 -11.29 6.79 3.04
CA ARG A 344 -11.43 6.98 4.49
C ARG A 344 -10.41 7.96 5.02
N GLY A 345 -10.72 8.59 6.16
CA GLY A 345 -9.78 9.33 6.97
C GLY A 345 -9.21 8.46 8.08
N ILE A 346 -7.94 8.63 8.42
CA ILE A 346 -7.25 7.94 9.51
C ILE A 346 -6.63 9.00 10.43
N ARG A 347 -6.92 8.93 11.72
CA ARG A 347 -6.30 9.78 12.75
C ARG A 347 -6.21 9.01 14.07
N GLY A 348 -5.01 8.93 14.64
CA GLY A 348 -4.79 8.23 15.91
C GLY A 348 -5.26 6.78 15.90
N HIS A 349 -4.97 6.03 14.83
CA HIS A 349 -5.36 4.63 14.61
C HIS A 349 -6.88 4.39 14.57
N ARG A 350 -7.67 5.42 14.21
CA ARG A 350 -9.14 5.32 14.09
C ARG A 350 -9.60 5.87 12.75
N PHE A 351 -10.65 5.29 12.21
CA PHE A 351 -11.32 5.84 11.06
C PHE A 351 -12.16 7.07 11.45
N VAL A 352 -12.05 8.10 10.64
CA VAL A 352 -12.79 9.35 10.76
C VAL A 352 -13.39 9.72 9.40
N ASP A 353 -14.38 10.60 9.39
CA ASP A 353 -14.95 11.11 8.15
C ASP A 353 -13.85 11.82 7.33
N PRO A 354 -13.63 11.46 6.06
CA PRO A 354 -12.59 12.05 5.21
C PRO A 354 -12.78 13.55 4.94
N LEU A 355 -13.98 14.10 5.15
CA LEU A 355 -14.26 15.52 4.99
C LEU A 355 -13.93 16.38 6.23
N LEU A 356 -13.61 15.72 7.35
CA LEU A 356 -13.25 16.42 8.59
C LEU A 356 -11.78 16.83 8.59
N SER A 357 -11.51 18.00 9.17
CA SER A 357 -10.14 18.48 9.43
C SER A 357 -9.17 18.35 8.23
N PRO A 358 -9.46 18.97 7.06
CA PRO A 358 -8.57 18.93 5.90
C PRO A 358 -7.12 19.26 6.25
N GLY A 359 -6.18 18.44 5.78
CA GLY A 359 -4.74 18.57 6.05
C GLY A 359 -4.28 18.02 7.41
N GLU A 360 -5.20 17.60 8.29
CA GLU A 360 -4.86 17.01 9.59
C GLU A 360 -5.21 15.53 9.72
N VAL A 361 -5.94 15.00 8.75
CA VAL A 361 -6.35 13.60 8.67
C VAL A 361 -5.63 12.97 7.49
N ASP A 362 -5.10 11.78 7.66
CA ASP A 362 -4.60 11.00 6.55
C ASP A 362 -5.76 10.45 5.74
N LEU A 363 -5.73 10.65 4.44
CA LEU A 363 -6.75 10.18 3.52
C LEU A 363 -6.18 9.05 2.69
N SER A 364 -6.86 7.92 2.74
CA SER A 364 -6.39 6.70 2.11
C SER A 364 -7.53 5.94 1.45
N CYS A 365 -7.25 5.25 0.36
CA CYS A 365 -8.20 4.40 -0.35
C CYS A 365 -7.56 3.05 -0.72
N TRP A 366 -8.38 2.04 -0.91
CA TRP A 366 -7.90 0.74 -1.36
C TRP A 366 -7.45 0.80 -2.82
N VAL A 367 -6.33 0.15 -3.09
CA VAL A 367 -5.76 0.12 -4.44
C VAL A 367 -6.47 -0.94 -5.28
N SER A 368 -6.96 -0.53 -6.46
CA SER A 368 -7.43 -1.45 -7.49
C SER A 368 -6.25 -1.88 -8.36
N PHE A 369 -5.63 -3.00 -8.05
CA PHE A 369 -4.55 -3.56 -8.89
C PHE A 369 -5.03 -3.89 -10.29
N ARG A 370 -6.32 -4.24 -10.45
CA ARG A 370 -6.96 -4.41 -11.75
C ARG A 370 -6.89 -3.14 -12.61
N GLN A 371 -7.17 -1.96 -12.03
CA GLN A 371 -7.07 -0.69 -12.78
C GLN A 371 -5.62 -0.33 -13.10
N LEU A 372 -4.68 -0.53 -12.17
CA LEU A 372 -3.26 -0.30 -12.43
C LEU A 372 -2.75 -1.19 -13.57
N ARG A 373 -3.12 -2.47 -13.56
CA ARG A 373 -2.78 -3.40 -14.64
C ARG A 373 -3.45 -3.01 -15.95
N TRP A 374 -4.73 -2.66 -15.92
CA TRP A 374 -5.48 -2.24 -17.11
C TRP A 374 -4.83 -1.03 -17.81
N ALA A 375 -4.24 -0.10 -17.04
CA ALA A 375 -3.49 1.03 -17.60
C ALA A 375 -2.35 0.59 -18.53
N LEU A 376 -1.71 -0.55 -18.23
CA LEU A 376 -0.66 -1.14 -19.06
C LEU A 376 -1.24 -2.01 -20.19
N GLU A 377 -2.25 -2.82 -19.87
CA GLU A 377 -2.85 -3.81 -20.79
C GLU A 377 -3.45 -3.18 -22.05
N ARG A 378 -3.95 -1.95 -21.96
CA ARG A 378 -4.52 -1.22 -23.09
C ARG A 378 -3.49 -0.63 -24.06
N LEU A 379 -2.21 -0.60 -23.66
CA LEU A 379 -1.12 0.01 -24.43
C LEU A 379 -0.32 -1.04 -25.17
N GLU A 380 -0.33 -0.98 -26.50
CA GLU A 380 0.40 -1.93 -27.35
C GLU A 380 1.90 -1.91 -27.05
N VAL A 381 2.48 -0.73 -26.78
CA VAL A 381 3.90 -0.58 -26.45
C VAL A 381 4.24 -1.29 -25.14
N ALA A 382 3.39 -1.21 -24.11
CA ALA A 382 3.59 -1.95 -22.87
C ALA A 382 3.58 -3.46 -23.13
N ARG A 383 2.61 -3.95 -23.89
CA ARG A 383 2.44 -5.39 -24.21
C ARG A 383 3.63 -5.96 -24.97
N ARG A 384 4.29 -5.17 -25.80
CA ARG A 384 5.49 -5.59 -26.55
C ARG A 384 6.73 -5.67 -25.67
N HIS A 385 6.88 -4.74 -24.74
CA HIS A 385 8.16 -4.55 -24.00
C HIS A 385 8.11 -5.13 -22.59
N LEU A 386 6.94 -5.16 -21.96
CA LEU A 386 6.77 -5.60 -20.59
C LEU A 386 6.04 -6.94 -20.51
N LYS A 387 6.29 -7.66 -19.45
CA LYS A 387 5.51 -8.79 -18.96
C LYS A 387 5.12 -8.50 -17.52
N TRP A 388 3.91 -8.89 -17.13
CA TRP A 388 3.38 -8.75 -15.79
C TRP A 388 2.87 -10.06 -15.25
N PHE A 389 2.79 -10.14 -13.94
CA PHE A 389 2.52 -11.36 -13.21
C PHE A 389 1.18 -11.26 -12.47
N PRO A 390 0.55 -12.41 -12.12
CA PRO A 390 -0.62 -12.39 -11.26
C PRO A 390 -0.35 -11.65 -9.96
N VAL A 391 -1.36 -10.89 -9.52
CA VAL A 391 -1.32 -10.25 -8.20
C VAL A 391 -1.34 -11.35 -7.15
N MET A 392 -0.40 -11.32 -6.21
CA MET A 392 -0.33 -12.27 -5.11
C MET A 392 -0.56 -11.59 -3.76
N THR A 393 -0.85 -12.37 -2.73
CA THR A 393 -0.96 -11.85 -1.38
C THR A 393 0.41 -11.47 -0.81
N GLN A 394 0.47 -10.53 0.11
CA GLN A 394 1.71 -10.23 0.82
C GLN A 394 2.22 -11.46 1.58
N HIS A 395 1.31 -12.23 2.18
CA HIS A 395 1.63 -13.49 2.83
C HIS A 395 2.46 -14.42 1.91
N ASP A 396 1.92 -14.71 0.72
CA ASP A 396 2.56 -15.64 -0.21
C ASP A 396 3.89 -15.07 -0.72
N PHE A 397 3.94 -13.78 -1.04
CA PHE A 397 5.18 -13.12 -1.47
C PHE A 397 6.28 -13.19 -0.43
N LEU A 398 5.97 -12.87 0.83
CA LEU A 398 6.94 -12.88 1.92
C LEU A 398 7.39 -14.30 2.24
N LEU A 399 6.47 -15.27 2.21
CA LEU A 399 6.76 -16.68 2.45
C LEU A 399 7.72 -17.24 1.40
N GLU A 400 7.42 -17.01 0.12
CA GLU A 400 8.25 -17.47 -1.01
C GLU A 400 9.63 -16.81 -1.03
N ASN A 401 9.77 -15.61 -0.45
CA ASN A 401 11.05 -14.92 -0.29
C ASN A 401 11.74 -15.23 1.05
N GLY A 402 11.25 -16.22 1.81
CA GLY A 402 11.92 -16.79 2.98
C GLY A 402 11.87 -15.94 4.24
N ILE A 403 10.74 -15.27 4.51
CA ILE A 403 10.55 -14.50 5.76
C ILE A 403 10.63 -15.38 7.01
N ASP A 404 10.18 -16.63 6.93
CA ASP A 404 10.25 -17.62 8.01
C ASP A 404 11.69 -18.00 8.37
N ILE A 405 12.58 -18.10 7.38
CA ILE A 405 14.01 -18.34 7.60
C ILE A 405 14.63 -17.16 8.36
N ARG A 406 14.27 -15.92 7.97
CA ARG A 406 14.74 -14.71 8.66
C ARG A 406 14.22 -14.62 10.08
N LEU A 407 12.95 -14.95 10.29
CA LEU A 407 12.35 -15.02 11.61
C LEU A 407 13.14 -15.97 12.53
N ALA A 408 13.45 -17.18 12.03
CA ALA A 408 14.20 -18.16 12.80
C ALA A 408 15.60 -17.66 13.20
N HIS A 409 16.27 -16.92 12.32
CA HIS A 409 17.56 -16.30 12.65
C HIS A 409 17.45 -15.21 13.71
N VAL A 410 16.47 -14.33 13.58
CA VAL A 410 16.29 -13.20 14.52
C VAL A 410 15.90 -13.69 15.91
N ILE A 411 15.01 -14.67 16.01
CA ILE A 411 14.53 -15.17 17.32
C ILE A 411 15.62 -15.95 18.07
N LYS A 412 16.52 -16.60 17.37
CA LYS A 412 17.53 -17.49 17.97
C LYS A 412 18.40 -16.79 19.03
N ASP A 413 18.70 -15.51 18.81
CA ASP A 413 19.64 -14.71 19.61
C ASP A 413 18.94 -13.70 20.52
N GLU A 414 17.57 -13.68 20.56
CA GLU A 414 16.80 -12.69 21.29
C GLU A 414 16.32 -13.19 22.66
N GLU A 415 16.32 -12.27 23.65
CA GLU A 415 15.64 -12.53 24.92
C GLU A 415 14.13 -12.70 24.74
N THR A 416 13.47 -13.46 25.61
CA THR A 416 12.06 -13.85 25.51
C THR A 416 11.12 -12.67 25.20
N LYS A 417 11.32 -11.51 25.83
CA LYS A 417 10.47 -10.33 25.59
C LYS A 417 10.65 -9.72 24.20
N ALA A 418 11.90 -9.65 23.73
CA ALA A 418 12.22 -9.17 22.39
C ALA A 418 11.73 -10.16 21.33
N ALA A 419 11.92 -11.46 21.55
CA ALA A 419 11.39 -12.51 20.68
C ALA A 419 9.85 -12.44 20.53
N MET A 420 9.12 -12.17 21.61
CA MET A 420 7.67 -11.99 21.52
C MET A 420 7.26 -10.78 20.65
N LYS A 421 7.97 -9.66 20.73
CA LYS A 421 7.73 -8.49 19.86
C LYS A 421 8.03 -8.80 18.40
N VAL A 422 9.10 -9.53 18.13
CA VAL A 422 9.45 -10.00 16.76
C VAL A 422 8.34 -10.88 16.21
N LEU A 423 7.85 -11.87 17.00
CA LEU A 423 6.74 -12.74 16.60
C LEU A 423 5.44 -11.96 16.35
N GLN A 424 5.13 -10.95 17.15
CA GLN A 424 3.99 -10.08 16.93
C GLN A 424 4.10 -9.31 15.61
N ASN A 425 5.27 -8.77 15.31
CA ASN A 425 5.54 -8.10 14.04
C ASN A 425 5.44 -9.05 12.85
N TYR A 426 5.96 -10.27 12.98
CA TYR A 426 5.83 -11.30 11.95
C TYR A 426 4.37 -11.65 11.69
N ARG A 427 3.57 -11.90 12.74
CA ARG A 427 2.14 -12.17 12.61
C ARG A 427 1.42 -11.04 11.90
N ARG A 428 1.74 -9.80 12.26
CA ARG A 428 1.15 -8.63 11.62
C ARG A 428 1.36 -8.61 10.10
N LEU A 429 2.54 -8.97 9.62
CA LEU A 429 2.83 -9.06 8.19
C LEU A 429 2.16 -10.25 7.50
N MET A 430 2.02 -11.37 8.22
CA MET A 430 1.73 -12.67 7.63
C MET A 430 0.28 -13.14 7.84
N ASP A 431 -0.34 -12.80 8.99
CA ASP A 431 -1.69 -13.29 9.28
C ASP A 431 -2.70 -12.70 8.29
N LYS A 432 -3.59 -13.55 7.76
CA LYS A 432 -4.58 -13.18 6.75
C LYS A 432 -5.56 -12.14 7.24
N GLU A 433 -5.85 -12.14 8.54
CA GLU A 433 -6.74 -11.18 9.20
C GLU A 433 -6.06 -9.85 9.50
N GLU A 434 -4.76 -9.75 9.26
CA GLU A 434 -3.95 -8.53 9.40
C GLU A 434 -3.51 -8.02 8.01
N MET A 435 -2.20 -7.90 7.78
CA MET A 435 -1.66 -7.42 6.51
C MET A 435 -1.49 -8.51 5.45
N GLY A 436 -1.46 -9.80 5.86
CA GLY A 436 -1.06 -10.90 5.00
C GLY A 436 -1.94 -11.07 3.76
N ASP A 437 -3.28 -10.93 3.89
CA ASP A 437 -4.20 -11.01 2.76
C ASP A 437 -4.71 -9.63 2.29
N SER A 438 -4.81 -8.64 3.19
CA SER A 438 -5.27 -7.31 2.81
C SER A 438 -4.28 -6.56 1.90
N TYR A 439 -2.98 -6.83 2.05
CA TYR A 439 -1.92 -6.31 1.17
C TYR A 439 -1.67 -7.26 0.00
N LYS A 440 -1.45 -6.66 -1.15
CA LYS A 440 -1.19 -7.35 -2.42
C LYS A 440 0.14 -6.91 -2.99
N VAL A 441 0.74 -7.82 -3.73
CA VAL A 441 2.00 -7.61 -4.43
C VAL A 441 1.77 -7.80 -5.92
N PHE A 442 2.10 -6.79 -6.70
CA PHE A 442 2.04 -6.81 -8.15
C PHE A 442 3.41 -6.51 -8.73
N ALA A 443 3.91 -7.41 -9.55
CA ALA A 443 5.18 -7.27 -10.23
C ALA A 443 5.03 -7.25 -11.74
N PHE A 444 5.92 -6.49 -12.40
CA PHE A 444 6.08 -6.48 -13.84
C PHE A 444 7.52 -6.11 -14.20
N GLN A 445 7.98 -6.55 -15.37
CA GLN A 445 9.35 -6.36 -15.79
C GLN A 445 9.47 -6.31 -17.31
N THR A 446 10.62 -5.84 -17.81
CA THR A 446 10.93 -5.94 -19.24
C THR A 446 11.12 -7.40 -19.65
N ARG A 447 10.78 -7.73 -20.91
CA ARG A 447 10.76 -9.13 -21.40
C ARG A 447 12.12 -9.76 -21.59
N ASN A 448 13.18 -8.98 -21.64
CA ASN A 448 14.52 -9.36 -22.10
C ASN A 448 15.42 -9.96 -21.00
N PHE A 449 14.85 -10.39 -19.88
CA PHE A 449 15.60 -11.15 -18.86
C PHE A 449 14.67 -12.15 -18.13
N PRO A 450 15.23 -13.17 -17.42
CA PRO A 450 14.44 -14.17 -16.69
C PRO A 450 13.52 -13.55 -15.64
N ASN A 451 12.44 -14.27 -15.31
CA ASN A 451 11.53 -13.82 -14.26
C ASN A 451 12.23 -13.72 -12.91
N VAL A 452 11.94 -12.63 -12.17
CA VAL A 452 12.39 -12.47 -10.79
C VAL A 452 11.49 -13.31 -9.88
N SER A 453 12.08 -14.03 -8.94
CA SER A 453 11.33 -14.87 -8.00
C SER A 453 10.44 -14.00 -7.09
N PRO A 454 9.25 -14.45 -6.68
CA PRO A 454 8.63 -15.75 -6.94
C PRO A 454 7.69 -15.79 -8.14
N PHE A 455 7.85 -14.88 -9.09
CA PHE A 455 6.93 -14.72 -10.22
C PHE A 455 7.34 -15.68 -11.37
N PHE A 456 6.67 -16.82 -11.46
CA PHE A 456 7.03 -17.87 -12.41
C PHE A 456 6.22 -17.87 -13.71
N ALA A 457 4.96 -17.43 -13.66
CA ALA A 457 4.05 -17.46 -14.80
C ALA A 457 3.61 -16.03 -15.17
N GLU A 458 3.73 -15.68 -16.44
CA GLU A 458 3.17 -14.43 -16.97
C GLU A 458 1.64 -14.51 -17.03
N MET A 459 0.98 -13.39 -16.81
CA MET A 459 -0.45 -13.30 -17.09
C MET A 459 -0.71 -13.34 -18.59
N PRO A 460 -1.76 -14.07 -19.03
CA PRO A 460 -2.19 -14.01 -20.41
C PRO A 460 -2.66 -12.58 -20.75
N LEU A 461 -2.28 -12.12 -21.94
CA LEU A 461 -2.70 -10.81 -22.42
C LEU A 461 -4.17 -10.86 -22.89
N PRO A 462 -5.06 -10.02 -22.36
CA PRO A 462 -6.40 -9.89 -22.91
C PRO A 462 -6.33 -9.37 -24.37
N PRO A 463 -7.33 -9.61 -25.22
CA PRO A 463 -7.37 -9.01 -26.53
C PRO A 463 -7.33 -7.48 -26.43
N LEU A 464 -6.70 -6.83 -27.41
CA LEU A 464 -6.75 -5.36 -27.46
C LEU A 464 -8.20 -4.93 -27.65
N PRO A 465 -8.63 -3.82 -27.01
CA PRO A 465 -9.92 -3.23 -27.33
C PRO A 465 -9.98 -2.97 -28.83
N GLN A 466 -11.03 -3.47 -29.48
CA GLN A 466 -11.26 -3.13 -30.88
C GLN A 466 -11.38 -1.61 -30.97
N ARG A 467 -10.57 -0.99 -31.80
CA ARG A 467 -10.78 0.41 -32.14
C ARG A 467 -12.09 0.47 -32.88
N ASP A 468 -13.14 0.99 -32.22
CA ASP A 468 -14.35 1.35 -32.92
C ASP A 468 -13.93 2.26 -34.08
N GLY A 469 -14.12 1.75 -35.29
CA GLY A 469 -13.77 2.47 -36.51
C GLY A 469 -14.61 3.75 -36.56
N ARG A 470 -14.03 4.87 -36.17
CA ARG A 470 -14.45 6.23 -36.46
C ARG A 470 -13.24 7.03 -36.91
#